data_7a287f8287a19cc5808ed426190c37db
#
_entry.id   7a287f8287a19cc5808ed426190c37db
#
_cell.length_a   1.000
_cell.length_b   1.000
_cell.length_c   1.000
_cell.angle_alpha   90.00
_cell.angle_beta   90.00
_cell.angle_gamma   90.00
#
_symmetry.space_group_name_H-M   'P 1'
#
loop_
_entity.id
_entity.type
_entity.pdbx_description
1 polymer ?
#
loop_
_entity_poly.entity_id
_entity_poly.type
_entity_poly.pdbx_seq_one_letter_code
_entity_poly.pdbx_strand_id
1 'polypeptide(L)'
;ASCYRSRRRACHHSRSGNIQRNGAPGFMGTSLRRRTAITELQREVEAIGRVVDKYKMAKHFDLNITDDRFTFARNTAKIDAEAALDGVYVVRTTVAEAVLDQTATVTAYKQLSTAERAFRSLKTVDLEVRPIYHRRADRVRAHVFLCMLAYYVEWHMRQKLKPILFDDHDKAAADAVRPSVVAKAERSEAAQRKARNRCTDDGLPVHSFRSLLADLATVTRNVMAINGAPEASFVLYPQLTPVQDRAFQLLDLGVKV
;
A
#
# COMPACT_ATOMS: atom_id res chain seq x y z
N ALA A 1 8.87 3.69 10.16
CA ALA A 1 7.56 3.95 10.72
C ALA A 1 6.54 3.04 10.03
N SER A 2 5.97 2.10 10.79
CA SER A 2 5.05 1.08 10.33
C SER A 2 3.70 1.71 10.00
N CYS A 3 3.28 1.69 8.74
CA CYS A 3 1.93 2.03 8.33
C CYS A 3 0.97 0.93 8.81
N TYR A 4 0.27 1.19 9.91
CA TYR A 4 -0.81 0.33 10.41
C TYR A 4 -2.07 0.59 9.57
N ARG A 5 -2.37 -0.33 8.65
CA ARG A 5 -3.64 -0.35 7.93
C ARG A 5 -4.72 -0.90 8.86
N SER A 6 -5.51 -0.02 9.47
CA SER A 6 -6.71 -0.43 10.18
C SER A 6 -7.78 -0.87 9.17
N ARG A 7 -7.99 -2.18 9.06
CA ARG A 7 -9.18 -2.72 8.40
C ARG A 7 -10.39 -2.44 9.32
N ARG A 8 -11.22 -1.49 8.95
CA ARG A 8 -12.53 -1.31 9.57
C ARG A 8 -13.39 -2.53 9.23
N ARG A 9 -13.70 -3.35 10.24
CA ARG A 9 -14.90 -4.19 10.23
C ARG A 9 -16.00 -3.39 10.90
N ALA A 10 -17.01 -3.03 10.14
CA ALA A 10 -18.25 -2.49 10.66
C ALA A 10 -18.90 -3.56 11.55
N CYS A 11 -18.86 -3.39 12.85
CA CYS A 11 -19.65 -4.17 13.79
C CYS A 11 -20.97 -3.43 14.03
N HIS A 12 -21.96 -3.66 13.16
CA HIS A 12 -23.36 -3.43 13.49
C HIS A 12 -23.82 -4.60 14.35
N HIS A 13 -23.91 -4.42 15.66
CA HIS A 13 -24.83 -5.14 16.53
C HIS A 13 -25.02 -4.38 17.81
N SER A 14 -26.17 -3.74 17.94
CA SER A 14 -26.70 -3.27 19.22
C SER A 14 -27.14 -4.48 20.04
N ARG A 15 -26.38 -4.80 21.06
CA ARG A 15 -26.86 -5.64 22.18
C ARG A 15 -26.40 -5.04 23.49
N SER A 16 -27.35 -4.46 24.20
CA SER A 16 -27.25 -4.23 25.64
C SER A 16 -27.43 -5.60 26.31
N GLY A 17 -26.35 -6.17 26.80
CA GLY A 17 -26.40 -7.42 27.56
C GLY A 17 -26.57 -7.14 29.04
N ASN A 18 -27.73 -7.46 29.59
CA ASN A 18 -27.99 -7.45 31.01
C ASN A 18 -27.90 -8.90 31.51
N ILE A 19 -26.84 -9.24 32.24
CA ILE A 19 -26.70 -10.56 32.88
C ILE A 19 -27.22 -10.45 34.32
N GLN A 20 -28.45 -10.90 34.54
CA GLN A 20 -29.02 -11.05 35.85
C GLN A 20 -28.80 -12.49 36.37
N ARG A 21 -28.14 -12.64 37.51
CA ARG A 21 -28.09 -13.92 38.22
C ARG A 21 -29.25 -13.99 39.22
N ASN A 22 -30.20 -14.87 39.00
CA ASN A 22 -31.20 -15.21 39.97
C ASN A 22 -30.61 -16.26 40.97
N GLY A 23 -30.43 -15.87 42.20
CA GLY A 23 -30.05 -16.74 43.32
C GLY A 23 -31.13 -16.86 44.36
N ALA A 24 -31.63 -18.09 44.62
CA ALA A 24 -32.55 -18.44 45.69
C ALA A 24 -31.83 -18.50 47.07
N PRO A 25 -32.50 -18.23 48.21
CA PRO A 25 -31.85 -18.11 49.48
C PRO A 25 -31.67 -19.46 50.20
N GLY A 26 -30.42 -19.72 50.64
CA GLY A 26 -30.09 -20.86 51.50
C GLY A 26 -29.08 -20.44 52.57
N PHE A 27 -29.47 -20.61 53.80
CA PHE A 27 -28.83 -20.18 55.05
C PHE A 27 -27.55 -20.97 55.40
N MET A 28 -26.53 -20.33 55.96
CA MET A 28 -25.27 -20.79 56.57
C MET A 28 -24.04 -20.91 55.62
N GLY A 29 -23.07 -20.02 55.84
CA GLY A 29 -21.72 -20.09 55.30
C GLY A 29 -21.14 -18.74 54.85
N THR A 30 -21.30 -17.70 55.62
CA THR A 30 -21.04 -16.30 55.19
C THR A 30 -19.56 -15.93 54.96
N SER A 31 -18.60 -16.65 55.54
CA SER A 31 -17.18 -16.31 55.34
C SER A 31 -16.54 -16.95 54.13
N LEU A 32 -16.92 -18.18 53.82
CA LEU A 32 -16.37 -18.92 52.65
C LEU A 32 -16.98 -18.41 51.33
N ARG A 33 -18.28 -18.09 51.32
CA ARG A 33 -18.96 -17.52 50.14
C ARG A 33 -18.44 -16.12 49.78
N ARG A 34 -18.08 -15.28 50.77
CA ARG A 34 -17.47 -13.97 50.49
C ARG A 34 -16.09 -14.12 49.84
N ARG A 35 -15.26 -15.05 50.31
CA ARG A 35 -13.94 -15.29 49.71
C ARG A 35 -14.03 -15.83 48.29
N THR A 36 -14.95 -16.77 47.99
CA THR A 36 -15.16 -17.28 46.63
C THR A 36 -15.74 -16.24 45.70
N ALA A 37 -16.70 -15.42 46.15
CA ALA A 37 -17.27 -14.32 45.36
C ALA A 37 -16.22 -13.25 45.02
N ILE A 38 -15.36 -12.87 45.97
CA ILE A 38 -14.25 -11.93 45.73
C ILE A 38 -13.26 -12.52 44.69
N THR A 39 -12.97 -13.82 44.76
CA THR A 39 -12.06 -14.47 43.84
C THR A 39 -12.64 -14.58 42.45
N GLU A 40 -13.95 -14.80 42.29
CA GLU A 40 -14.64 -14.80 40.99
C GLU A 40 -14.68 -13.41 40.39
N LEU A 41 -15.02 -12.38 41.16
CA LEU A 41 -15.01 -11.00 40.73
C LEU A 41 -13.62 -10.55 40.25
N GLN A 42 -12.57 -10.92 41.00
CA GLN A 42 -11.19 -10.62 40.60
C GLN A 42 -10.83 -11.26 39.27
N ARG A 43 -11.24 -12.51 39.00
CA ARG A 43 -11.03 -13.19 37.73
C ARG A 43 -11.77 -12.51 36.58
N GLU A 44 -13.01 -12.05 36.83
CA GLU A 44 -13.79 -11.31 35.80
C GLU A 44 -13.13 -9.96 35.48
N VAL A 45 -12.68 -9.22 36.50
CA VAL A 45 -11.96 -7.95 36.30
C VAL A 45 -10.66 -8.14 35.53
N GLU A 46 -9.88 -9.17 35.85
CA GLU A 46 -8.68 -9.51 35.12
C GLU A 46 -8.96 -9.91 33.65
N ALA A 47 -10.02 -10.68 33.41
CA ALA A 47 -10.44 -11.08 32.08
C ALA A 47 -10.86 -9.86 31.23
N ILE A 48 -11.61 -8.95 31.82
CA ILE A 48 -12.00 -7.67 31.19
C ILE A 48 -10.75 -6.84 30.89
N GLY A 49 -9.85 -6.70 31.87
CA GLY A 49 -8.59 -5.97 31.71
C GLY A 49 -7.78 -6.51 30.54
N ARG A 50 -7.62 -7.84 30.43
CA ARG A 50 -6.90 -8.47 29.29
C ARG A 50 -7.55 -8.17 27.94
N VAL A 51 -8.88 -8.18 27.85
CA VAL A 51 -9.60 -7.85 26.61
C VAL A 51 -9.43 -6.38 26.25
N VAL A 52 -9.61 -5.50 27.22
CA VAL A 52 -9.46 -4.04 27.06
C VAL A 52 -8.04 -3.68 26.62
N ASP A 53 -7.03 -4.26 27.26
CA ASP A 53 -5.62 -4.01 26.91
C ASP A 53 -5.23 -4.59 25.56
N LYS A 54 -5.70 -5.78 25.26
CA LYS A 54 -5.46 -6.44 23.96
C LYS A 54 -5.98 -5.61 22.80
N TYR A 55 -7.16 -5.04 22.92
CA TYR A 55 -7.79 -4.27 21.85
C TYR A 55 -7.65 -2.77 21.99
N LYS A 56 -7.07 -2.28 23.11
CA LYS A 56 -6.89 -0.86 23.44
C LYS A 56 -8.19 -0.04 23.33
N MET A 57 -9.29 -0.65 23.74
CA MET A 57 -10.65 -0.11 23.55
C MET A 57 -11.23 0.52 24.83
N ALA A 58 -10.45 0.60 25.94
CA ALA A 58 -10.89 1.13 27.23
C ALA A 58 -11.61 2.48 27.11
N LYS A 59 -11.09 3.36 26.28
CA LYS A 59 -11.62 4.72 26.10
C LYS A 59 -13.01 4.77 25.44
N HIS A 60 -13.43 3.69 24.76
CA HIS A 60 -14.69 3.62 24.02
C HIS A 60 -15.83 3.00 24.80
N PHE A 61 -15.56 2.53 26.03
CA PHE A 61 -16.55 1.88 26.87
C PHE A 61 -16.52 2.45 28.27
N ASP A 62 -17.69 2.70 28.80
CA ASP A 62 -17.88 2.98 30.23
C ASP A 62 -18.22 1.65 30.90
N LEU A 63 -17.31 1.21 31.78
CA LEU A 63 -17.42 -0.03 32.53
C LEU A 63 -17.87 0.28 33.93
N ASN A 64 -18.93 -0.36 34.39
CA ASN A 64 -19.39 -0.27 35.78
C ASN A 64 -19.41 -1.66 36.41
N ILE A 65 -18.53 -1.86 37.37
CA ILE A 65 -18.33 -3.12 38.07
C ILE A 65 -18.74 -2.89 39.52
N THR A 66 -19.80 -3.54 39.95
CA THR A 66 -20.28 -3.59 41.34
C THR A 66 -20.17 -5.01 41.85
N ASP A 67 -20.28 -5.22 43.16
CA ASP A 67 -20.14 -6.54 43.77
C ASP A 67 -21.10 -7.60 43.21
N ASP A 68 -22.25 -7.16 42.67
CA ASP A 68 -23.30 -8.05 42.19
C ASP A 68 -23.53 -7.99 40.67
N ARG A 69 -22.96 -6.99 40.01
CA ARG A 69 -23.27 -6.73 38.59
C ARG A 69 -22.09 -6.15 37.82
N PHE A 70 -21.89 -6.67 36.63
CA PHE A 70 -21.08 -6.05 35.60
C PHE A 70 -21.97 -5.45 34.50
N THR A 71 -21.81 -4.15 34.24
CA THR A 71 -22.49 -3.48 33.14
C THR A 71 -21.47 -2.70 32.29
N PHE A 72 -21.70 -2.65 31.01
CA PHE A 72 -20.88 -1.84 30.09
C PHE A 72 -21.79 -1.07 29.13
N ALA A 73 -21.38 0.13 28.80
CA ALA A 73 -22.00 0.95 27.78
C ALA A 73 -20.95 1.52 26.83
N ARG A 74 -21.35 1.76 25.59
CA ARG A 74 -20.48 2.45 24.64
C ARG A 74 -20.48 3.93 24.97
N ASN A 75 -19.29 4.51 25.12
CA ASN A 75 -19.13 5.95 25.25
C ASN A 75 -19.16 6.61 23.87
N THR A 76 -20.39 6.89 23.40
CA THR A 76 -20.58 7.47 22.06
C THR A 76 -19.90 8.82 21.91
N ALA A 77 -19.90 9.65 22.95
CA ALA A 77 -19.26 10.96 22.91
C ALA A 77 -17.75 10.86 22.64
N LYS A 78 -17.06 9.92 23.29
CA LYS A 78 -15.63 9.69 23.06
C LYS A 78 -15.36 9.04 21.70
N ILE A 79 -16.25 8.14 21.25
CA ILE A 79 -16.16 7.52 19.94
C ILE A 79 -16.31 8.57 18.85
N ASP A 80 -17.29 9.45 18.95
CA ASP A 80 -17.57 10.51 17.96
C ASP A 80 -16.44 11.56 17.95
N ALA A 81 -15.93 11.94 19.12
CA ALA A 81 -14.78 12.84 19.23
C ALA A 81 -13.52 12.25 18.57
N GLU A 82 -13.28 10.94 18.70
CA GLU A 82 -12.17 10.29 18.02
C GLU A 82 -12.43 10.12 16.51
N ALA A 83 -13.67 9.81 16.14
CA ALA A 83 -14.06 9.71 14.72
C ALA A 83 -13.90 11.04 13.98
N ALA A 84 -14.12 12.17 14.66
CA ALA A 84 -13.88 13.51 14.11
C ALA A 84 -12.40 13.76 13.75
N LEU A 85 -11.47 13.05 14.40
CA LEU A 85 -10.04 13.13 14.11
C LEU A 85 -9.57 12.09 13.07
N ASP A 86 -10.46 11.22 12.61
CA ASP A 86 -10.14 10.21 11.60
C ASP A 86 -9.69 10.85 10.29
N GLY A 87 -8.47 10.49 9.86
CA GLY A 87 -7.89 11.04 8.63
C GLY A 87 -7.14 12.37 8.83
N VAL A 88 -7.16 12.93 10.06
CA VAL A 88 -6.35 14.09 10.41
C VAL A 88 -5.02 13.61 11.00
N TYR A 89 -3.91 14.13 10.49
CA TYR A 89 -2.58 13.91 11.05
C TYR A 89 -1.73 15.17 10.94
N VAL A 90 -0.81 15.32 11.89
CA VAL A 90 0.06 16.50 11.98
C VAL A 90 1.39 16.18 11.31
N VAL A 91 1.80 17.04 10.37
CA VAL A 91 3.15 17.03 9.80
C VAL A 91 3.94 18.16 10.45
N ARG A 92 5.09 17.82 11.04
CA ARG A 92 5.98 18.79 11.69
C ARG A 92 7.32 18.83 10.93
N THR A 93 7.81 20.04 10.68
CA THR A 93 9.14 20.30 10.12
C THR A 93 9.92 21.24 11.01
N THR A 94 11.25 21.14 10.98
CA THR A 94 12.19 22.11 11.61
C THR A 94 12.71 23.11 10.60
N VAL A 95 12.34 23.00 9.32
CA VAL A 95 12.72 23.93 8.27
C VAL A 95 11.91 25.22 8.42
N ALA A 96 12.57 26.36 8.29
CA ALA A 96 11.91 27.66 8.40
C ALA A 96 10.84 27.84 7.31
N GLU A 97 9.73 28.50 7.65
CA GLU A 97 8.60 28.72 6.74
C GLU A 97 8.98 29.46 5.45
N ALA A 98 9.97 30.35 5.52
CA ALA A 98 10.49 31.07 4.34
C ALA A 98 11.13 30.12 3.30
N VAL A 99 11.57 28.92 3.71
CA VAL A 99 12.19 27.92 2.82
C VAL A 99 11.18 26.86 2.42
N LEU A 100 10.29 26.48 3.33
CA LEU A 100 9.30 25.42 3.13
C LEU A 100 7.97 25.83 3.77
N ASP A 101 7.09 26.39 2.97
CA ASP A 101 5.75 26.80 3.40
C ASP A 101 4.86 25.60 3.74
N GLN A 102 3.64 25.85 4.20
CA GLN A 102 2.69 24.82 4.58
C GLN A 102 2.36 23.87 3.43
N THR A 103 2.12 24.41 2.24
CA THR A 103 1.77 23.65 1.03
C THR A 103 2.94 22.78 0.57
N ALA A 104 4.14 23.36 0.52
CA ALA A 104 5.36 22.66 0.18
C ALA A 104 5.70 21.56 1.20
N THR A 105 5.47 21.81 2.50
CA THR A 105 5.66 20.80 3.56
C THR A 105 4.76 19.59 3.35
N VAL A 106 3.48 19.78 3.08
CA VAL A 106 2.53 18.69 2.80
C VAL A 106 2.92 17.96 1.52
N THR A 107 3.32 18.69 0.49
CA THR A 107 3.77 18.14 -0.79
C THR A 107 5.02 17.27 -0.61
N ALA A 108 6.03 17.77 0.10
CA ALA A 108 7.25 17.04 0.41
C ALA A 108 6.95 15.76 1.21
N TYR A 109 6.07 15.84 2.21
CA TYR A 109 5.63 14.66 2.96
C TYR A 109 4.97 13.61 2.06
N LYS A 110 4.08 14.02 1.15
CA LYS A 110 3.43 13.11 0.19
C LYS A 110 4.42 12.50 -0.80
N GLN A 111 5.48 13.20 -1.18
CA GLN A 111 6.53 12.68 -2.06
C GLN A 111 7.33 11.54 -1.43
N LEU A 112 7.34 11.39 -0.10
CA LEU A 112 7.94 10.23 0.57
C LEU A 112 7.35 8.90 0.07
N SER A 113 6.09 8.87 -0.33
CA SER A 113 5.45 7.70 -0.92
C SER A 113 6.15 7.21 -2.20
N THR A 114 6.77 8.13 -2.94
CA THR A 114 7.56 7.80 -4.14
C THR A 114 8.88 7.13 -3.76
N ALA A 115 9.57 7.65 -2.74
CA ALA A 115 10.79 7.03 -2.21
C ALA A 115 10.49 5.64 -1.60
N GLU A 116 9.41 5.51 -0.84
CA GLU A 116 8.99 4.21 -0.31
C GLU A 116 8.69 3.19 -1.42
N ARG A 117 8.07 3.63 -2.51
CA ARG A 117 7.80 2.79 -3.68
C ARG A 117 9.11 2.35 -4.35
N ALA A 118 10.06 3.27 -4.51
CA ALA A 118 11.38 2.96 -5.06
C ALA A 118 12.11 1.90 -4.21
N PHE A 119 12.14 2.07 -2.90
CA PHE A 119 12.74 1.08 -2.01
C PHE A 119 12.02 -0.26 -2.02
N ARG A 120 10.70 -0.28 -2.20
CA ARG A 120 9.92 -1.52 -2.31
C ARG A 120 10.25 -2.25 -3.60
N SER A 121 10.29 -1.54 -4.73
CA SER A 121 10.67 -2.10 -6.03
C SER A 121 12.07 -2.70 -5.99
N LEU A 122 13.05 -1.96 -5.45
CA LEU A 122 14.43 -2.45 -5.28
C LEU A 122 14.51 -3.70 -4.40
N LYS A 123 13.74 -3.77 -3.29
CA LYS A 123 13.90 -4.84 -2.30
C LYS A 123 13.23 -6.14 -2.69
N THR A 124 11.99 -6.10 -3.19
CA THR A 124 11.14 -7.30 -3.17
C THR A 124 10.26 -7.51 -4.39
N VAL A 125 9.94 -6.45 -5.17
CA VAL A 125 8.89 -6.59 -6.19
C VAL A 125 9.47 -6.83 -7.57
N ASP A 126 10.39 -5.98 -8.00
CA ASP A 126 10.86 -5.99 -9.39
C ASP A 126 12.33 -6.45 -9.51
N LEU A 127 13.20 -5.98 -8.63
CA LEU A 127 14.65 -6.15 -8.77
C LEU A 127 15.29 -7.07 -7.72
N GLU A 128 14.57 -7.46 -6.70
CA GLU A 128 14.94 -8.46 -5.70
C GLU A 128 16.42 -8.34 -5.24
N VAL A 129 16.83 -7.13 -4.82
CA VAL A 129 18.20 -6.88 -4.38
C VAL A 129 18.64 -7.84 -3.25
N ARG A 130 17.68 -8.43 -2.57
CA ARG A 130 17.89 -9.45 -1.53
C ARG A 130 17.28 -10.79 -1.95
N PRO A 131 17.92 -11.92 -1.56
CA PRO A 131 19.13 -12.07 -0.75
C PRO A 131 20.42 -11.75 -1.52
N ILE A 132 21.42 -11.16 -0.80
CA ILE A 132 22.72 -10.86 -1.37
C ILE A 132 23.66 -12.05 -1.08
N TYR A 133 24.06 -12.76 -2.12
CA TYR A 133 24.93 -13.94 -2.01
C TYR A 133 26.42 -13.61 -2.03
N HIS A 134 26.80 -12.35 -2.25
CA HIS A 134 28.17 -11.89 -2.27
C HIS A 134 28.68 -11.64 -0.85
N ARG A 135 29.93 -12.09 -0.55
CA ARG A 135 30.58 -11.91 0.75
C ARG A 135 31.63 -10.80 0.75
N ARG A 136 32.22 -10.48 -0.40
CA ARG A 136 33.22 -9.41 -0.52
C ARG A 136 32.53 -8.06 -0.66
N ALA A 137 33.01 -7.07 0.10
CA ALA A 137 32.42 -5.74 0.15
C ALA A 137 32.28 -5.08 -1.24
N ASP A 138 33.30 -5.21 -2.07
CA ASP A 138 33.29 -4.63 -3.43
C ASP A 138 32.21 -5.26 -4.31
N ARG A 139 32.02 -6.58 -4.22
CA ARG A 139 30.97 -7.29 -4.97
C ARG A 139 29.58 -6.92 -4.46
N VAL A 140 29.42 -6.72 -3.14
CA VAL A 140 28.14 -6.24 -2.56
C VAL A 140 27.81 -4.85 -3.06
N ARG A 141 28.79 -3.93 -3.06
CA ARG A 141 28.61 -2.57 -3.59
C ARG A 141 28.26 -2.59 -5.08
N ALA A 142 28.97 -3.39 -5.88
CA ALA A 142 28.68 -3.54 -7.31
C ALA A 142 27.27 -4.10 -7.56
N HIS A 143 26.85 -5.11 -6.81
CA HIS A 143 25.51 -5.67 -6.90
C HIS A 143 24.42 -4.63 -6.58
N VAL A 144 24.59 -3.90 -5.48
CA VAL A 144 23.63 -2.83 -5.10
C VAL A 144 23.60 -1.74 -6.17
N PHE A 145 24.77 -1.33 -6.68
CA PHE A 145 24.86 -0.33 -7.74
C PHE A 145 24.14 -0.78 -9.01
N LEU A 146 24.33 -2.02 -9.45
CA LEU A 146 23.65 -2.58 -10.63
C LEU A 146 22.13 -2.62 -10.44
N CYS A 147 21.64 -2.97 -9.25
CA CYS A 147 20.21 -2.93 -8.95
C CYS A 147 19.66 -1.48 -8.97
N MET A 148 20.43 -0.51 -8.48
CA MET A 148 20.05 0.91 -8.55
C MET A 148 20.01 1.40 -10.00
N LEU A 149 20.99 1.00 -10.83
CA LEU A 149 21.02 1.32 -12.25
C LEU A 149 19.85 0.68 -12.99
N ALA A 150 19.54 -0.59 -12.70
CA ALA A 150 18.38 -1.27 -13.27
C ALA A 150 17.07 -0.56 -12.90
N TYR A 151 16.92 -0.12 -11.64
CA TYR A 151 15.76 0.68 -11.23
C TYR A 151 15.67 2.01 -11.97
N TYR A 152 16.79 2.68 -12.17
CA TYR A 152 16.85 3.93 -12.93
C TYR A 152 16.37 3.74 -14.36
N VAL A 153 16.87 2.71 -15.04
CA VAL A 153 16.43 2.36 -16.41
C VAL A 153 14.93 2.02 -16.43
N GLU A 154 14.48 1.15 -15.54
CA GLU A 154 13.07 0.78 -15.43
C GLU A 154 12.17 2.00 -15.22
N TRP A 155 12.57 2.92 -14.33
CA TRP A 155 11.81 4.14 -14.07
C TRP A 155 11.66 4.99 -15.33
N HIS A 156 12.73 5.19 -16.10
CA HIS A 156 12.70 5.95 -17.35
C HIS A 156 11.86 5.25 -18.42
N MET A 157 11.99 3.94 -18.55
CA MET A 157 11.15 3.15 -19.44
C MET A 157 9.67 3.31 -19.09
N ARG A 158 9.31 3.17 -17.82
CA ARG A 158 7.93 3.37 -17.34
C ARG A 158 7.42 4.78 -17.66
N GLN A 159 8.23 5.82 -17.50
CA GLN A 159 7.83 7.19 -17.84
C GLN A 159 7.49 7.33 -19.32
N LYS A 160 8.34 6.82 -20.21
CA LYS A 160 8.13 6.89 -21.66
C LYS A 160 6.95 6.02 -22.12
N LEU A 161 6.78 4.83 -21.54
CA LEU A 161 5.74 3.87 -21.91
C LEU A 161 4.37 4.14 -21.27
N LYS A 162 4.22 5.14 -20.40
CA LYS A 162 2.93 5.49 -19.76
C LYS A 162 1.73 5.54 -20.71
N PRO A 163 1.83 6.04 -21.94
CA PRO A 163 0.69 6.08 -22.85
C PRO A 163 0.03 4.71 -23.07
N ILE A 164 0.82 3.64 -23.15
CA ILE A 164 0.35 2.26 -23.39
C ILE A 164 0.28 1.40 -22.12
N LEU A 165 0.60 1.99 -20.95
CA LEU A 165 0.47 1.33 -19.65
C LEU A 165 -0.79 1.78 -18.91
N PHE A 166 -1.22 0.99 -17.90
CA PHE A 166 -2.28 1.40 -16.98
C PHE A 166 -1.91 2.61 -16.10
N ASP A 167 -0.67 3.07 -16.19
CA ASP A 167 -0.19 4.24 -15.45
C ASP A 167 -0.84 5.54 -15.95
N ASP A 168 -1.00 6.49 -15.03
CA ASP A 168 -1.51 7.82 -15.38
C ASP A 168 -0.40 8.64 -16.06
N HIS A 169 -0.64 8.99 -17.31
CA HIS A 169 0.28 9.77 -18.13
C HIS A 169 0.01 11.28 -18.07
N ASP A 170 -1.13 11.68 -17.52
CA ASP A 170 -1.55 13.08 -17.44
C ASP A 170 -1.87 13.51 -15.99
N LYS A 171 -0.92 13.25 -15.10
CA LYS A 171 -1.04 13.66 -13.70
C LYS A 171 -1.17 15.16 -13.51
N ALA A 172 -0.56 15.95 -14.40
CA ALA A 172 -0.62 17.40 -14.32
C ALA A 172 -2.05 17.92 -14.47
N ALA A 173 -2.82 17.38 -15.41
CA ALA A 173 -4.24 17.71 -15.55
C ALA A 173 -5.05 17.29 -14.31
N ALA A 174 -4.79 16.12 -13.75
CA ALA A 174 -5.45 15.66 -12.54
C ALA A 174 -5.12 16.54 -11.32
N ASP A 175 -3.87 16.97 -11.18
CA ASP A 175 -3.43 17.83 -10.08
C ASP A 175 -3.96 19.27 -10.25
N ALA A 176 -4.15 19.77 -11.49
CA ALA A 176 -4.70 21.11 -11.75
C ALA A 176 -6.18 21.25 -11.32
N VAL A 177 -6.96 20.18 -11.40
CA VAL A 177 -8.38 20.16 -10.99
C VAL A 177 -8.53 19.94 -9.48
N ARG A 178 -7.46 19.54 -8.80
CA ARG A 178 -7.46 19.20 -7.39
C ARG A 178 -7.67 20.44 -6.51
N PRO A 179 -8.70 20.48 -5.62
CA PRO A 179 -9.03 21.69 -4.84
C PRO A 179 -7.94 22.06 -3.82
N SER A 180 -7.14 21.11 -3.35
CA SER A 180 -6.03 21.38 -2.44
C SER A 180 -5.04 20.22 -2.42
N VAL A 181 -3.81 20.46 -1.97
CA VAL A 181 -2.76 19.42 -1.78
C VAL A 181 -3.18 18.34 -0.80
N VAL A 182 -4.09 18.63 0.12
CA VAL A 182 -4.59 17.67 1.12
C VAL A 182 -5.69 16.79 0.55
N ALA A 183 -6.48 17.29 -0.40
CA ALA A 183 -7.55 16.54 -1.02
C ALA A 183 -7.06 15.21 -1.63
N LYS A 184 -7.94 14.24 -1.75
CA LYS A 184 -7.64 12.95 -2.37
C LYS A 184 -7.18 13.18 -3.81
N ALA A 185 -6.06 12.59 -4.19
CA ALA A 185 -5.62 12.59 -5.57
C ALA A 185 -6.49 11.62 -6.39
N GLU A 186 -7.08 12.11 -7.44
CA GLU A 186 -7.81 11.30 -8.41
C GLU A 186 -6.94 11.06 -9.64
N ARG A 187 -7.31 10.07 -10.43
CA ARG A 187 -6.65 9.80 -11.71
C ARG A 187 -7.21 10.74 -12.76
N SER A 188 -6.39 11.13 -13.73
CA SER A 188 -6.87 11.90 -14.88
C SER A 188 -8.00 11.17 -15.62
N GLU A 189 -8.86 11.90 -16.29
CA GLU A 189 -9.95 11.31 -17.08
C GLU A 189 -9.41 10.37 -18.15
N ALA A 190 -8.31 10.72 -18.80
CA ALA A 190 -7.63 9.87 -19.77
C ALA A 190 -7.20 8.53 -19.16
N ALA A 191 -6.62 8.56 -17.95
CA ALA A 191 -6.23 7.34 -17.25
C ALA A 191 -7.44 6.52 -16.79
N GLN A 192 -8.54 7.18 -16.42
CA GLN A 192 -9.79 6.49 -16.06
C GLN A 192 -10.43 5.82 -17.27
N ARG A 193 -10.51 6.50 -18.44
CA ARG A 193 -11.00 5.92 -19.69
C ARG A 193 -10.17 4.72 -20.11
N LYS A 194 -8.84 4.88 -20.11
CA LYS A 194 -7.88 3.82 -20.44
C LYS A 194 -8.05 2.58 -19.54
N ALA A 195 -8.23 2.79 -18.24
CA ALA A 195 -8.45 1.69 -17.29
C ALA A 195 -9.80 1.00 -17.48
N ARG A 196 -10.85 1.74 -17.85
CA ARG A 196 -12.19 1.21 -18.11
C ARG A 196 -12.25 0.41 -19.41
N ASN A 197 -11.74 0.98 -20.48
CA ASN A 197 -11.83 0.41 -21.81
C ASN A 197 -10.74 -0.65 -22.07
N ARG A 198 -9.68 -0.66 -21.28
CA ARG A 198 -8.47 -1.48 -21.46
C ARG A 198 -7.78 -1.27 -22.80
N CYS A 199 -8.06 -0.15 -23.44
CA CYS A 199 -7.47 0.27 -24.69
C CYS A 199 -6.99 1.72 -24.57
N THR A 200 -5.97 2.07 -25.35
CA THR A 200 -5.54 3.45 -25.58
C THR A 200 -6.53 4.17 -26.48
N ASP A 201 -6.39 5.48 -26.65
CA ASP A 201 -7.19 6.27 -27.59
C ASP A 201 -6.96 5.82 -29.06
N ASP A 202 -5.78 5.26 -29.34
CA ASP A 202 -5.42 4.67 -30.67
C ASP A 202 -5.93 3.22 -30.83
N GLY A 203 -6.72 2.70 -29.90
CA GLY A 203 -7.30 1.35 -29.94
C GLY A 203 -6.33 0.21 -29.59
N LEU A 204 -5.10 0.52 -29.14
CA LEU A 204 -4.14 -0.49 -28.71
C LEU A 204 -4.47 -1.01 -27.32
N PRO A 205 -4.25 -2.30 -27.03
CA PRO A 205 -4.46 -2.86 -25.70
C PRO A 205 -3.50 -2.23 -24.67
N VAL A 206 -4.03 -1.95 -23.46
CA VAL A 206 -3.25 -1.41 -22.35
C VAL A 206 -2.63 -2.53 -21.55
N HIS A 207 -1.36 -2.40 -21.22
CA HIS A 207 -0.56 -3.40 -20.53
C HIS A 207 -0.17 -2.98 -19.12
N SER A 208 0.09 -3.95 -18.25
CA SER A 208 0.97 -3.73 -17.11
C SER A 208 2.42 -3.65 -17.62
N PHE A 209 3.30 -2.99 -16.88
CA PHE A 209 4.71 -2.93 -17.28
C PHE A 209 5.33 -4.32 -17.47
N ARG A 210 5.01 -5.24 -16.56
CA ARG A 210 5.49 -6.62 -16.61
C ARG A 210 4.96 -7.39 -17.83
N SER A 211 3.68 -7.24 -18.15
CA SER A 211 3.11 -7.91 -19.32
C SER A 211 3.63 -7.32 -20.63
N LEU A 212 3.88 -6.01 -20.66
CA LEU A 212 4.52 -5.38 -21.82
C LEU A 212 5.96 -5.86 -22.02
N LEU A 213 6.75 -5.96 -20.94
CA LEU A 213 8.11 -6.51 -21.04
C LEU A 213 8.10 -7.97 -21.52
N ALA A 214 7.15 -8.78 -21.04
CA ALA A 214 7.01 -10.16 -21.51
C ALA A 214 6.65 -10.22 -23.01
N ASP A 215 5.80 -9.31 -23.50
CA ASP A 215 5.48 -9.19 -24.91
C ASP A 215 6.71 -8.72 -25.73
N LEU A 216 7.41 -7.68 -25.27
CA LEU A 216 8.64 -7.20 -25.92
C LEU A 216 9.77 -8.25 -25.93
N ALA A 217 9.82 -9.13 -24.94
CA ALA A 217 10.81 -10.21 -24.87
C ALA A 217 10.63 -11.26 -25.98
N THR A 218 9.50 -11.28 -26.68
CA THR A 218 9.29 -12.15 -27.87
C THR A 218 10.01 -11.64 -29.10
N VAL A 219 10.45 -10.38 -29.12
CA VAL A 219 11.19 -9.79 -30.21
C VAL A 219 12.63 -10.28 -30.15
N THR A 220 12.99 -11.22 -31.01
CA THR A 220 14.30 -11.86 -31.04
C THR A 220 15.12 -11.39 -32.24
N ARG A 221 16.43 -11.30 -32.04
CA ARG A 221 17.39 -11.09 -33.11
C ARG A 221 17.92 -12.44 -33.54
N ASN A 222 17.50 -12.91 -34.72
CA ASN A 222 17.89 -14.20 -35.24
C ASN A 222 19.05 -14.04 -36.22
N VAL A 223 20.18 -14.67 -35.96
CA VAL A 223 21.31 -14.73 -36.89
C VAL A 223 21.18 -16.03 -37.67
N MET A 224 20.95 -15.89 -38.93
CA MET A 224 20.82 -17.01 -39.88
C MET A 224 22.15 -17.17 -40.63
N ALA A 225 22.68 -18.38 -40.64
CA ALA A 225 23.86 -18.73 -41.43
C ALA A 225 23.46 -19.73 -42.51
N ILE A 226 24.06 -19.62 -43.69
CA ILE A 226 23.82 -20.54 -44.82
C ILE A 226 24.66 -21.79 -44.56
N ASN A 227 24.05 -22.98 -44.67
CA ASN A 227 24.78 -24.24 -44.58
C ASN A 227 25.88 -24.31 -45.64
N GLY A 228 27.12 -24.51 -45.22
CA GLY A 228 28.28 -24.55 -46.09
C GLY A 228 29.00 -23.22 -46.34
N ALA A 229 28.44 -22.09 -45.85
CA ALA A 229 29.06 -20.77 -45.94
C ALA A 229 28.80 -19.97 -44.63
N PRO A 230 29.44 -20.32 -43.50
CA PRO A 230 29.17 -19.71 -42.21
C PRO A 230 29.50 -18.20 -42.16
N GLU A 231 30.36 -17.71 -43.03
CA GLU A 231 30.64 -16.28 -43.25
C GLU A 231 29.47 -15.51 -43.87
N ALA A 232 28.58 -16.20 -44.60
CA ALA A 232 27.39 -15.61 -45.17
C ALA A 232 26.24 -15.66 -44.15
N SER A 233 26.32 -14.81 -43.13
CA SER A 233 25.27 -14.67 -42.12
C SER A 233 24.47 -13.38 -42.32
N PHE A 234 23.17 -13.46 -42.13
CA PHE A 234 22.27 -12.30 -42.14
C PHE A 234 21.38 -12.30 -40.86
N VAL A 235 20.91 -11.12 -40.51
CA VAL A 235 20.10 -10.95 -39.32
C VAL A 235 18.63 -10.80 -39.73
N LEU A 236 17.77 -11.57 -39.07
CA LEU A 236 16.32 -11.48 -39.25
C LEU A 236 15.68 -11.06 -37.91
N TYR A 237 14.78 -10.09 -37.99
CA TYR A 237 13.88 -9.72 -36.92
C TYR A 237 12.47 -10.20 -37.23
N PRO A 238 11.68 -10.62 -36.21
CA PRO A 238 10.27 -10.91 -36.42
C PRO A 238 9.50 -9.65 -36.77
N GLN A 239 8.40 -9.78 -37.46
CA GLN A 239 7.49 -8.68 -37.68
C GLN A 239 6.90 -8.22 -36.32
N LEU A 240 7.01 -6.93 -36.03
CA LEU A 240 6.52 -6.36 -34.79
C LEU A 240 4.99 -6.31 -34.76
N THR A 241 4.40 -6.59 -33.61
CA THR A 241 3.00 -6.27 -33.36
C THR A 241 2.79 -4.76 -33.25
N PRO A 242 1.58 -4.22 -33.46
CA PRO A 242 1.33 -2.78 -33.32
C PRO A 242 1.71 -2.22 -31.94
N VAL A 243 1.56 -3.03 -30.88
CA VAL A 243 1.95 -2.63 -29.50
C VAL A 243 3.46 -2.58 -29.36
N GLN A 244 4.18 -3.56 -29.89
CA GLN A 244 5.64 -3.60 -29.90
C GLN A 244 6.24 -2.43 -30.70
N ASP A 245 5.72 -2.16 -31.87
CA ASP A 245 6.13 -1.03 -32.70
C ASP A 245 5.90 0.30 -31.94
N ARG A 246 4.72 0.48 -31.35
CA ARG A 246 4.41 1.67 -30.54
C ARG A 246 5.34 1.80 -29.32
N ALA A 247 5.68 0.69 -28.67
CA ALA A 247 6.61 0.71 -27.54
C ALA A 247 8.02 1.13 -27.97
N PHE A 248 8.52 0.62 -29.10
CA PHE A 248 9.82 1.03 -29.64
C PHE A 248 9.85 2.51 -30.05
N GLN A 249 8.77 3.02 -30.66
CA GLN A 249 8.63 4.45 -30.98
C GLN A 249 8.69 5.31 -29.72
N LEU A 250 7.96 4.95 -28.67
CA LEU A 250 7.94 5.68 -27.39
C LEU A 250 9.30 5.65 -26.66
N LEU A 251 10.09 4.62 -26.87
CA LEU A 251 11.43 4.50 -26.32
C LEU A 251 12.51 5.17 -27.18
N ASP A 252 12.16 5.72 -28.35
CA ASP A 252 13.09 6.25 -29.35
C ASP A 252 14.09 5.20 -29.83
N LEU A 253 13.68 3.95 -29.90
CA LEU A 253 14.48 2.84 -30.38
C LEU A 253 14.09 2.53 -31.82
N GLY A 254 14.98 2.82 -32.76
CA GLY A 254 14.84 2.37 -34.12
C GLY A 254 15.19 0.88 -34.24
N VAL A 255 14.19 0.02 -34.30
CA VAL A 255 14.41 -1.33 -34.80
C VAL A 255 14.56 -1.19 -36.32
N LYS A 256 15.80 -1.23 -36.80
CA LYS A 256 16.04 -1.38 -38.27
C LYS A 256 15.63 -2.81 -38.64
N VAL A 257 14.39 -2.97 -39.07
CA VAL A 257 13.89 -4.19 -39.71
C VAL A 257 14.46 -4.27 -41.10
#